data_d69b3f0eeb3d1b5ef2d431eb59eaed79
#
_entry.id   d69b3f0eeb3d1b5ef2d431eb59eaed79
#
_cell.length_a   1.000
_cell.length_b   1.000
_cell.length_c   1.000
_cell.angle_alpha   90.00
_cell.angle_beta   90.00
_cell.angle_gamma   90.00
#
_symmetry.space_group_name_H-M   'P 1'
#
loop_
_entity.id
_entity.type
_entity.pdbx_description
1 polymer ?
#
loop_
_entity_poly.entity_id
_entity_poly.type
_entity_poly.pdbx_seq_one_letter_code
_entity_poly.pdbx_strand_id
1 'polypeptide(L)'
;TQALADILTMREEFGQDLKGRKMAFFGQVGNTASSLLVICAKLGIDFVQVGPQSDAPGNRTYSPDLWRVCQQLAAESGATLSVTDSVDEGVRGVDAVYTDVWVGLGQSADLWKDRIALLEPYRVTESVMARANADAIFMHCLPSFHDTNTTIGADIAKQFGVREMEVEDAVFESKRSRVFQEAENRMHTIKAVMYATLR
;
A
#
# COMPACT_ATOMS: atom_id res chain seq x y z
N THR A 1 -12.43 6.35 0.77
CA THR A 1 -13.03 5.68 -0.41
C THR A 1 -12.03 4.74 -1.11
N GLN A 2 -10.72 5.06 -1.09
CA GLN A 2 -9.69 4.22 -1.73
C GLN A 2 -9.76 2.78 -1.23
N ALA A 3 -9.69 2.55 0.08
CA ALA A 3 -9.73 1.22 0.66
C ALA A 3 -10.95 0.35 0.25
N LEU A 4 -12.06 0.97 -0.15
CA LEU A 4 -13.20 0.24 -0.70
C LEU A 4 -12.92 -0.26 -2.11
N ALA A 5 -12.20 0.54 -2.93
CA ALA A 5 -11.77 0.13 -4.27
C ALA A 5 -10.75 -1.01 -4.18
N ASP A 6 -9.83 -0.91 -3.23
CA ASP A 6 -8.80 -1.92 -3.00
C ASP A 6 -9.44 -3.28 -2.65
N ILE A 7 -10.42 -3.28 -1.76
CA ILE A 7 -11.17 -4.49 -1.41
C ILE A 7 -12.02 -5.01 -2.58
N LEU A 8 -12.62 -4.14 -3.39
CA LEU A 8 -13.36 -4.57 -4.59
C LEU A 8 -12.40 -5.27 -5.57
N THR A 9 -11.22 -4.68 -5.81
CA THR A 9 -10.19 -5.26 -6.67
C THR A 9 -9.71 -6.62 -6.15
N MET A 10 -9.45 -6.73 -4.83
CA MET A 10 -9.10 -8.02 -4.24
C MET A 10 -10.21 -9.08 -4.39
N ARG A 11 -11.48 -8.68 -4.28
CA ARG A 11 -12.61 -9.59 -4.48
C ARG A 11 -12.76 -10.07 -5.92
N GLU A 12 -12.44 -9.25 -6.88
CA GLU A 12 -12.43 -9.63 -8.29
C GLU A 12 -11.33 -10.65 -8.60
N GLU A 13 -10.17 -10.54 -7.92
CA GLU A 13 -9.05 -11.46 -8.09
C GLU A 13 -9.18 -12.75 -7.28
N PHE A 14 -9.59 -12.66 -6.03
CA PHE A 14 -9.54 -13.77 -5.07
C PHE A 14 -10.89 -14.34 -4.65
N GLY A 15 -11.99 -13.77 -5.16
CA GLY A 15 -13.35 -14.16 -4.78
C GLY A 15 -13.93 -13.31 -3.64
N GLN A 16 -15.21 -13.52 -3.35
CA GLN A 16 -15.97 -12.65 -2.46
C GLN A 16 -15.54 -12.70 -0.99
N ASP A 17 -15.07 -13.85 -0.53
CA ASP A 17 -14.56 -14.03 0.83
C ASP A 17 -13.04 -13.83 0.84
N LEU A 18 -12.61 -12.77 1.52
CA LEU A 18 -11.18 -12.42 1.66
C LEU A 18 -10.61 -12.82 3.04
N LYS A 19 -11.40 -13.50 3.89
CA LYS A 19 -10.93 -13.90 5.21
C LYS A 19 -9.72 -14.84 5.09
N GLY A 20 -8.66 -14.51 5.85
CA GLY A 20 -7.40 -15.26 5.84
C GLY A 20 -6.48 -14.90 4.65
N ARG A 21 -6.88 -14.01 3.72
CA ARG A 21 -5.94 -13.39 2.79
C ARG A 21 -5.01 -12.45 3.53
N LYS A 22 -3.83 -12.22 2.99
CA LYS A 22 -2.81 -11.36 3.59
C LYS A 22 -2.43 -10.22 2.67
N MET A 23 -2.50 -8.99 3.20
CA MET A 23 -2.03 -7.78 2.53
C MET A 23 -0.78 -7.24 3.23
N ALA A 24 0.23 -6.86 2.46
CA ALA A 24 1.40 -6.12 2.94
C ALA A 24 1.40 -4.70 2.38
N PHE A 25 1.52 -3.70 3.26
CA PHE A 25 1.73 -2.32 2.87
C PHE A 25 3.21 -1.94 3.06
N PHE A 26 3.86 -1.52 1.97
CA PHE A 26 5.27 -1.13 1.95
C PHE A 26 5.43 0.38 2.00
N GLY A 27 6.23 0.87 2.93
CA GLY A 27 6.53 2.29 3.08
C GLY A 27 6.12 2.85 4.44
N GLN A 28 5.85 4.16 4.48
CA GLN A 28 5.43 4.85 5.70
C GLN A 28 3.92 4.80 5.92
N VAL A 29 3.54 4.84 7.20
CA VAL A 29 2.14 5.01 7.57
C VAL A 29 1.61 6.36 7.09
N GLY A 30 0.55 6.32 6.32
CA GLY A 30 -0.20 7.46 5.81
C GLY A 30 -1.71 7.23 5.95
N ASN A 31 -2.49 8.06 5.27
CA ASN A 31 -3.95 7.94 5.24
C ASN A 31 -4.39 6.64 4.54
N THR A 32 -3.73 6.24 3.46
CA THR A 32 -4.02 4.99 2.73
C THR A 32 -3.73 3.79 3.62
N ALA A 33 -2.52 3.69 4.18
CA ALA A 33 -2.14 2.61 5.10
C ALA A 33 -3.10 2.50 6.30
N SER A 34 -3.50 3.64 6.89
CA SER A 34 -4.45 3.68 8.01
C SER A 34 -5.84 3.19 7.61
N SER A 35 -6.31 3.54 6.41
CA SER A 35 -7.60 3.06 5.89
C SER A 35 -7.57 1.57 5.58
N LEU A 36 -6.47 1.07 5.02
CA LEU A 36 -6.26 -0.35 4.75
C LEU A 36 -6.18 -1.16 6.04
N LEU A 37 -5.46 -0.68 7.05
CA LEU A 37 -5.41 -1.31 8.37
C LEU A 37 -6.82 -1.53 8.94
N VAL A 38 -7.67 -0.49 8.91
CA VAL A 38 -9.04 -0.56 9.43
C VAL A 38 -9.89 -1.57 8.65
N ILE A 39 -9.86 -1.52 7.31
CA ILE A 39 -10.73 -2.38 6.51
C ILE A 39 -10.28 -3.84 6.55
N CYS A 40 -8.98 -4.10 6.54
CA CYS A 40 -8.42 -5.44 6.72
C CYS A 40 -8.80 -6.03 8.07
N ALA A 41 -8.62 -5.26 9.16
CA ALA A 41 -9.02 -5.66 10.50
C ALA A 41 -10.51 -6.03 10.59
N LYS A 42 -11.39 -5.31 9.89
CA LYS A 42 -12.84 -5.58 9.87
C LYS A 42 -13.23 -6.82 9.06
N LEU A 43 -12.50 -7.09 7.99
CA LEU A 43 -12.86 -8.15 7.03
C LEU A 43 -12.15 -9.48 7.27
N GLY A 44 -11.32 -9.59 8.32
CA GLY A 44 -10.57 -10.81 8.60
C GLY A 44 -9.39 -11.02 7.65
N ILE A 45 -8.88 -9.94 7.04
CA ILE A 45 -7.69 -9.94 6.17
C ILE A 45 -6.48 -9.68 7.06
N ASP A 46 -5.48 -10.54 7.01
CA ASP A 46 -4.21 -10.31 7.69
C ASP A 46 -3.51 -9.10 7.08
N PHE A 47 -3.00 -8.21 7.92
CA PHE A 47 -2.33 -6.99 7.45
C PHE A 47 -0.95 -6.86 8.08
N VAL A 48 0.06 -6.60 7.24
CA VAL A 48 1.41 -6.30 7.68
C VAL A 48 1.87 -4.96 7.12
N GLN A 49 2.26 -4.04 8.01
CA GLN A 49 2.98 -2.84 7.65
C GLN A 49 4.46 -3.16 7.54
N VAL A 50 5.04 -2.97 6.37
CA VAL A 50 6.47 -3.17 6.08
C VAL A 50 7.13 -1.82 5.87
N GLY A 51 7.97 -1.41 6.79
CA GLY A 51 8.55 -0.06 6.72
C GLY A 51 9.64 0.17 7.75
N PRO A 52 10.20 1.39 7.83
CA PRO A 52 11.26 1.71 8.78
C PRO A 52 10.82 1.46 10.22
N GLN A 53 11.78 1.20 11.10
CA GLN A 53 11.51 1.06 12.55
C GLN A 53 10.75 2.27 13.08
N SER A 54 9.91 2.05 14.10
CA SER A 54 9.03 3.08 14.64
C SER A 54 9.76 4.32 15.15
N ASP A 55 11.00 4.17 15.62
CA ASP A 55 11.87 5.23 16.14
C ASP A 55 12.80 5.85 15.09
N ALA A 56 12.77 5.38 13.84
CA ALA A 56 13.57 5.95 12.77
C ALA A 56 13.24 7.45 12.56
N PRO A 57 14.24 8.34 12.47
CA PRO A 57 13.99 9.76 12.27
C PRO A 57 13.13 10.04 11.03
N GLY A 58 12.07 10.83 11.19
CA GLY A 58 11.15 11.17 10.10
C GLY A 58 10.14 10.08 9.73
N ASN A 59 10.16 8.91 10.42
CA ASN A 59 9.16 7.88 10.20
C ASN A 59 7.80 8.28 10.77
N ARG A 60 6.75 7.69 10.21
CA ARG A 60 5.36 7.82 10.67
C ARG A 60 4.84 6.45 11.09
N THR A 61 4.20 6.41 12.24
CA THR A 61 3.57 5.22 12.80
C THR A 61 2.07 5.42 12.97
N TYR A 62 1.34 4.33 13.20
CA TYR A 62 -0.08 4.42 13.57
C TYR A 62 -0.24 5.08 14.93
N SER A 63 -1.28 5.89 15.10
CA SER A 63 -1.61 6.38 16.42
C SER A 63 -1.98 5.22 17.35
N PRO A 64 -1.62 5.28 18.65
CA PRO A 64 -1.95 4.22 19.59
C PRO A 64 -3.45 3.92 19.67
N ASP A 65 -4.29 4.95 19.57
CA ASP A 65 -5.75 4.77 19.57
C ASP A 65 -6.26 4.04 18.34
N LEU A 66 -5.78 4.38 17.15
CA LEU A 66 -6.14 3.67 15.92
C LEU A 66 -5.71 2.22 16.00
N TRP A 67 -4.48 1.97 16.42
CA TRP A 67 -3.94 0.61 16.54
C TRP A 67 -4.77 -0.23 17.50
N ARG A 68 -5.11 0.30 18.68
CA ARG A 68 -5.95 -0.37 19.68
C ARG A 68 -7.34 -0.72 19.12
N VAL A 69 -7.99 0.21 18.42
CA VAL A 69 -9.29 -0.05 17.79
C VAL A 69 -9.17 -1.14 16.73
N CYS A 70 -8.14 -1.10 15.91
CA CYS A 70 -7.94 -2.13 14.88
C CYS A 70 -7.63 -3.51 15.48
N GLN A 71 -6.89 -3.57 16.59
CA GLN A 71 -6.68 -4.83 17.31
C GLN A 71 -7.99 -5.44 17.83
N GLN A 72 -8.93 -4.62 18.32
CA GLN A 72 -10.26 -5.09 18.72
C GLN A 72 -11.05 -5.64 17.53
N LEU A 73 -11.09 -4.91 16.42
CA LEU A 73 -11.75 -5.37 15.18
C LEU A 73 -11.13 -6.67 14.65
N ALA A 74 -9.82 -6.77 14.71
CA ALA A 74 -9.09 -7.96 14.27
C ALA A 74 -9.40 -9.19 15.15
N ALA A 75 -9.51 -8.99 16.47
CA ALA A 75 -9.91 -10.05 17.41
C ALA A 75 -11.33 -10.59 17.09
N GLU A 76 -12.25 -9.72 16.66
CA GLU A 76 -13.62 -10.09 16.29
C GLU A 76 -13.67 -10.82 14.94
N SER A 77 -12.89 -10.36 13.95
CA SER A 77 -12.89 -10.90 12.58
C SER A 77 -11.98 -12.12 12.40
N GLY A 78 -10.97 -12.27 13.25
CA GLY A 78 -9.91 -13.27 13.16
C GLY A 78 -8.69 -12.83 12.33
N ALA A 79 -8.55 -11.52 12.00
CA ALA A 79 -7.39 -10.98 11.31
C ALA A 79 -6.16 -10.91 12.24
N THR A 80 -4.97 -11.02 11.63
CA THR A 80 -3.69 -10.74 12.29
C THR A 80 -3.14 -9.40 11.81
N LEU A 81 -2.74 -8.53 12.74
CA LEU A 81 -2.13 -7.24 12.43
C LEU A 81 -0.69 -7.22 12.92
N SER A 82 0.24 -6.82 12.06
CA SER A 82 1.66 -6.76 12.42
C SER A 82 2.37 -5.56 11.76
N VAL A 83 3.53 -5.22 12.33
CA VAL A 83 4.47 -4.21 11.79
C VAL A 83 5.84 -4.86 11.80
N THR A 84 6.60 -4.70 10.72
CA THR A 84 7.99 -5.18 10.62
C THR A 84 8.83 -4.22 9.77
N ASP A 85 10.11 -4.13 10.05
CA ASP A 85 11.10 -3.48 9.19
C ASP A 85 11.83 -4.48 8.27
N SER A 86 11.54 -5.76 8.43
CA SER A 86 12.06 -6.82 7.57
C SER A 86 11.17 -7.03 6.35
N VAL A 87 11.69 -6.67 5.18
CA VAL A 87 11.03 -6.93 3.89
C VAL A 87 10.75 -8.41 3.70
N ASP A 88 11.72 -9.27 4.08
CA ASP A 88 11.60 -10.73 3.95
C ASP A 88 10.50 -11.34 4.80
N GLU A 89 10.34 -10.84 6.03
CA GLU A 89 9.26 -11.29 6.90
C GLU A 89 7.90 -10.75 6.44
N GLY A 90 7.88 -9.49 6.04
CA GLY A 90 6.67 -8.79 5.67
C GLY A 90 6.02 -9.34 4.40
N VAL A 91 6.82 -9.78 3.42
CA VAL A 91 6.30 -10.25 2.13
C VAL A 91 5.88 -11.72 2.12
N ARG A 92 6.30 -12.49 3.13
CA ARG A 92 6.05 -13.94 3.15
C ARG A 92 4.57 -14.28 3.28
N GLY A 93 4.07 -15.06 2.32
CA GLY A 93 2.68 -15.51 2.28
C GLY A 93 1.66 -14.41 1.97
N VAL A 94 2.11 -13.31 1.36
CA VAL A 94 1.28 -12.16 1.00
C VAL A 94 0.54 -12.43 -0.31
N ASP A 95 -0.75 -12.10 -0.35
CA ASP A 95 -1.61 -12.17 -1.53
C ASP A 95 -1.70 -10.82 -2.25
N ALA A 96 -1.61 -9.70 -1.52
CA ALA A 96 -1.63 -8.35 -2.08
C ALA A 96 -0.49 -7.51 -1.54
N VAL A 97 0.40 -7.05 -2.42
CA VAL A 97 1.48 -6.11 -2.11
C VAL A 97 1.03 -4.71 -2.48
N TYR A 98 1.00 -3.81 -1.51
CA TYR A 98 0.53 -2.44 -1.66
C TYR A 98 1.62 -1.44 -1.32
N THR A 99 1.70 -0.34 -2.06
CA THR A 99 2.55 0.82 -1.70
C THR A 99 1.87 2.14 -2.06
N ASP A 100 2.44 3.24 -1.59
CA ASP A 100 1.99 4.61 -1.87
C ASP A 100 3.21 5.50 -2.10
N VAL A 101 3.02 6.66 -2.72
CA VAL A 101 4.10 7.61 -2.99
C VAL A 101 4.85 8.00 -1.71
N TRP A 102 6.16 8.13 -1.80
CA TRP A 102 7.00 8.51 -0.66
C TRP A 102 6.80 9.96 -0.22
N VAL A 103 6.47 10.84 -1.16
CA VAL A 103 6.08 12.23 -0.88
C VAL A 103 4.68 12.46 -1.46
N GLY A 104 3.71 12.67 -0.58
CA GLY A 104 2.31 12.85 -0.97
C GLY A 104 2.05 14.19 -1.65
N LEU A 105 0.97 14.26 -2.41
CA LEU A 105 0.51 15.47 -3.05
C LEU A 105 0.31 16.60 -2.01
N GLY A 106 0.86 17.78 -2.33
CA GLY A 106 0.80 18.95 -1.45
C GLY A 106 1.86 19.00 -0.34
N GLN A 107 2.74 18.00 -0.23
CA GLN A 107 3.91 18.05 0.63
C GLN A 107 5.06 18.81 -0.05
N SER A 108 6.00 19.39 0.77
CA SER A 108 7.18 20.10 0.23
C SER A 108 8.10 19.15 -0.54
N ALA A 109 8.61 19.63 -1.67
CA ALA A 109 9.63 18.93 -2.44
C ALA A 109 10.94 18.70 -1.66
N ASP A 110 11.21 19.48 -0.62
CA ASP A 110 12.39 19.34 0.23
C ASP A 110 12.45 18.00 0.97
N LEU A 111 11.30 17.32 1.09
CA LEU A 111 11.20 16.03 1.74
C LEU A 111 11.79 14.87 0.93
N TRP A 112 11.99 15.02 -0.39
CA TRP A 112 12.41 13.91 -1.25
C TRP A 112 13.72 13.26 -0.80
N LYS A 113 14.72 14.07 -0.46
CA LYS A 113 16.03 13.56 -0.04
C LYS A 113 15.91 12.61 1.16
N ASP A 114 15.21 13.05 2.20
CA ASP A 114 15.07 12.28 3.43
C ASP A 114 14.16 11.07 3.23
N ARG A 115 13.12 11.22 2.39
CA ARG A 115 12.21 10.12 2.06
C ARG A 115 12.87 9.04 1.23
N ILE A 116 13.67 9.39 0.23
CA ILE A 116 14.45 8.43 -0.56
C ILE A 116 15.39 7.66 0.37
N ALA A 117 16.17 8.36 1.18
CA ALA A 117 17.12 7.72 2.10
C ALA A 117 16.44 6.75 3.09
N LEU A 118 15.24 7.11 3.57
CA LEU A 118 14.49 6.31 4.53
C LEU A 118 13.76 5.12 3.89
N LEU A 119 13.22 5.29 2.68
CA LEU A 119 12.24 4.36 2.10
C LEU A 119 12.77 3.52 0.95
N GLU A 120 13.92 3.86 0.37
CA GLU A 120 14.54 3.08 -0.71
C GLU A 120 14.68 1.57 -0.38
N PRO A 121 15.02 1.14 0.86
CA PRO A 121 15.06 -0.28 1.22
C PRO A 121 13.71 -0.99 1.14
N TYR A 122 12.62 -0.23 1.12
CA TYR A 122 11.23 -0.74 1.09
C TYR A 122 10.56 -0.56 -0.28
N ARG A 123 11.33 -0.24 -1.33
CA ARG A 123 10.82 -0.23 -2.71
C ARG A 123 10.27 -1.59 -3.07
N VAL A 124 9.08 -1.62 -3.70
CA VAL A 124 8.52 -2.85 -4.23
C VAL A 124 9.22 -3.21 -5.53
N THR A 125 10.04 -4.25 -5.48
CA THR A 125 10.85 -4.73 -6.60
C THR A 125 10.31 -6.06 -7.13
N GLU A 126 10.77 -6.49 -8.33
CA GLU A 126 10.50 -7.84 -8.82
C GLU A 126 10.95 -8.91 -7.81
N SER A 127 12.07 -8.69 -7.12
CA SER A 127 12.56 -9.57 -6.06
C SER A 127 11.62 -9.62 -4.85
N VAL A 128 10.97 -8.52 -4.47
CA VAL A 128 9.92 -8.50 -3.43
C VAL A 128 8.74 -9.31 -3.89
N MET A 129 8.22 -9.05 -5.10
CA MET A 129 7.09 -9.77 -5.67
C MET A 129 7.34 -11.27 -5.84
N ALA A 130 8.59 -11.68 -6.12
CA ALA A 130 8.95 -13.09 -6.24
C ALA A 130 8.90 -13.86 -4.92
N ARG A 131 8.97 -13.17 -3.77
CA ARG A 131 8.89 -13.76 -2.41
C ARG A 131 7.47 -13.78 -1.83
N ALA A 132 6.54 -13.05 -2.45
CA ALA A 132 5.11 -13.14 -2.15
C ALA A 132 4.52 -14.46 -2.69
N ASN A 133 3.24 -14.71 -2.44
CA ASN A 133 2.53 -15.84 -3.03
C ASN A 133 2.60 -15.81 -4.58
N ALA A 134 2.56 -16.97 -5.21
CA ALA A 134 2.68 -17.10 -6.67
C ALA A 134 1.65 -16.23 -7.42
N ASP A 135 0.43 -16.16 -6.89
CA ASP A 135 -0.69 -15.39 -7.45
C ASP A 135 -0.85 -13.99 -6.81
N ALA A 136 0.16 -13.53 -6.06
CA ALA A 136 0.09 -12.21 -5.42
C ALA A 136 -0.04 -11.09 -6.45
N ILE A 137 -0.91 -10.12 -6.16
CA ILE A 137 -1.12 -8.92 -6.97
C ILE A 137 -0.35 -7.72 -6.40
N PHE A 138 -0.01 -6.79 -7.27
CA PHE A 138 0.52 -5.47 -6.91
C PHE A 138 -0.59 -4.42 -7.00
N MET A 139 -0.66 -3.53 -6.02
CA MET A 139 -1.67 -2.48 -5.88
C MET A 139 -1.04 -1.13 -5.49
N HIS A 140 -1.65 -0.04 -5.95
CA HIS A 140 -1.20 1.32 -5.67
C HIS A 140 -2.33 2.33 -5.92
N CYS A 141 -2.55 3.25 -5.00
CA CYS A 141 -3.67 4.21 -5.09
C CYS A 141 -3.52 5.33 -6.14
N LEU A 142 -2.43 5.37 -6.88
CA LEU A 142 -2.08 6.41 -7.85
C LEU A 142 -2.19 7.87 -7.30
N PRO A 143 -1.34 8.81 -7.76
CA PRO A 143 -0.29 8.62 -8.77
C PRO A 143 0.87 7.78 -8.24
N SER A 144 1.70 7.24 -9.15
CA SER A 144 2.94 6.52 -8.85
C SER A 144 4.12 7.14 -9.58
N PHE A 145 5.33 7.03 -8.98
CA PHE A 145 6.57 7.52 -9.59
C PHE A 145 7.51 6.34 -9.91
N HIS A 146 7.00 5.40 -10.69
CA HIS A 146 7.70 4.19 -11.09
C HIS A 146 8.67 4.39 -12.28
N ASP A 147 8.60 5.56 -12.95
CA ASP A 147 9.43 5.91 -14.12
C ASP A 147 9.79 7.39 -14.18
N THR A 148 10.37 7.83 -15.30
CA THR A 148 10.74 9.22 -15.56
C THR A 148 9.84 9.92 -16.59
N ASN A 149 8.67 9.33 -16.93
CA ASN A 149 7.77 9.89 -17.94
C ASN A 149 6.90 11.03 -17.39
N THR A 150 6.81 11.16 -16.08
CA THR A 150 6.15 12.31 -15.43
C THR A 150 7.16 13.44 -15.18
N THR A 151 6.69 14.69 -15.14
CA THR A 151 7.55 15.85 -14.81
C THR A 151 8.24 15.66 -13.46
N ILE A 152 7.49 15.22 -12.44
CA ILE A 152 8.03 14.99 -11.08
C ILE A 152 9.07 13.86 -11.11
N GLY A 153 8.80 12.74 -11.75
CA GLY A 153 9.74 11.62 -11.85
C GLY A 153 11.04 12.01 -12.58
N ALA A 154 10.93 12.80 -13.66
CA ALA A 154 12.10 13.32 -14.38
C ALA A 154 12.93 14.28 -13.52
N ASP A 155 12.29 15.18 -12.76
CA ASP A 155 12.98 16.12 -11.87
C ASP A 155 13.69 15.40 -10.72
N ILE A 156 13.05 14.40 -10.11
CA ILE A 156 13.65 13.58 -9.07
C ILE A 156 14.85 12.80 -9.60
N ALA A 157 14.72 12.17 -10.77
CA ALA A 157 15.82 11.45 -11.40
C ALA A 157 17.01 12.36 -11.69
N LYS A 158 16.76 13.59 -12.14
CA LYS A 158 17.81 14.60 -12.39
C LYS A 158 18.47 15.08 -11.09
N GLN A 159 17.69 15.27 -10.04
CA GLN A 159 18.18 15.85 -8.78
C GLN A 159 18.83 14.81 -7.87
N PHE A 160 18.30 13.59 -7.80
CA PHE A 160 18.72 12.57 -6.83
C PHE A 160 19.30 11.31 -7.50
N GLY A 161 19.25 11.20 -8.83
CA GLY A 161 19.75 10.04 -9.57
C GLY A 161 18.86 8.79 -9.45
N VAL A 162 17.67 8.91 -8.84
CA VAL A 162 16.72 7.81 -8.63
C VAL A 162 15.62 7.87 -9.66
N ARG A 163 15.45 6.83 -10.46
CA ARG A 163 14.52 6.80 -11.60
C ARG A 163 13.20 6.11 -11.28
N GLU A 164 13.19 5.24 -10.29
CA GLU A 164 12.05 4.48 -9.79
C GLU A 164 11.96 4.70 -8.29
N MET A 165 10.83 5.14 -7.79
CA MET A 165 10.65 5.49 -6.37
C MET A 165 10.11 4.30 -5.57
N GLU A 166 8.83 4.31 -5.24
CA GLU A 166 8.17 3.35 -4.37
C GLU A 166 8.01 1.95 -4.99
N VAL A 167 8.10 1.86 -6.32
CA VAL A 167 7.97 0.60 -7.06
C VAL A 167 8.84 0.62 -8.33
N GLU A 168 9.38 -0.53 -8.72
CA GLU A 168 10.05 -0.72 -10.02
C GLU A 168 9.03 -0.70 -11.16
N ASP A 169 9.41 -0.11 -12.30
CA ASP A 169 8.60 -0.07 -13.52
C ASP A 169 8.17 -1.47 -13.98
N ALA A 170 9.09 -2.43 -13.91
CA ALA A 170 8.84 -3.83 -14.24
C ALA A 170 7.72 -4.46 -13.38
N VAL A 171 7.54 -4.04 -12.13
CA VAL A 171 6.44 -4.49 -11.26
C VAL A 171 5.16 -3.77 -11.61
N PHE A 172 5.23 -2.43 -11.78
CA PHE A 172 4.10 -1.59 -12.07
C PHE A 172 3.40 -1.99 -13.39
N GLU A 173 4.17 -2.29 -14.43
CA GLU A 173 3.68 -2.72 -15.76
C GLU A 173 3.49 -4.25 -15.88
N SER A 174 3.71 -5.00 -14.81
CA SER A 174 3.60 -6.46 -14.83
C SER A 174 2.16 -6.94 -14.95
N LYS A 175 2.00 -8.22 -15.33
CA LYS A 175 0.69 -8.91 -15.30
C LYS A 175 0.09 -9.07 -13.89
N ARG A 176 0.88 -8.87 -12.84
CA ARG A 176 0.44 -8.89 -11.44
C ARG A 176 -0.13 -7.55 -10.99
N SER A 177 0.14 -6.47 -11.72
CA SER A 177 -0.35 -5.13 -11.39
C SER A 177 -1.86 -5.03 -11.60
N ARG A 178 -2.54 -4.43 -10.62
CA ARG A 178 -3.99 -4.14 -10.66
C ARG A 178 -4.28 -2.66 -10.48
N VAL A 179 -3.28 -1.81 -10.62
CA VAL A 179 -3.38 -0.38 -10.34
C VAL A 179 -4.45 0.33 -11.19
N PHE A 180 -4.60 -0.03 -12.45
CA PHE A 180 -5.61 0.59 -13.31
C PHE A 180 -7.02 0.05 -13.02
N GLN A 181 -7.17 -1.24 -12.72
CA GLN A 181 -8.42 -1.82 -12.28
C GLN A 181 -8.87 -1.25 -10.93
N GLU A 182 -7.93 -1.07 -10.00
CA GLU A 182 -8.15 -0.41 -8.72
C GLU A 182 -8.64 1.04 -8.90
N ALA A 183 -8.02 1.80 -9.83
CA ALA A 183 -8.42 3.16 -10.16
C ALA A 183 -9.85 3.21 -10.75
N GLU A 184 -10.21 2.26 -11.62
CA GLU A 184 -11.58 2.11 -12.13
C GLU A 184 -12.56 1.75 -11.00
N ASN A 185 -12.21 0.81 -10.15
CA ASN A 185 -13.02 0.38 -9.01
C ASN A 185 -13.28 1.51 -8.01
N ARG A 186 -12.39 2.49 -7.91
CA ARG A 186 -12.64 3.69 -7.11
C ARG A 186 -13.86 4.47 -7.58
N MET A 187 -14.07 4.61 -8.88
CA MET A 187 -15.27 5.23 -9.44
C MET A 187 -16.54 4.45 -9.03
N HIS A 188 -16.50 3.13 -9.14
CA HIS A 188 -17.64 2.28 -8.79
C HIS A 188 -17.98 2.33 -7.31
N THR A 189 -16.98 2.27 -6.44
CA THR A 189 -17.20 2.32 -4.99
C THR A 189 -17.64 3.70 -4.49
N ILE A 190 -17.12 4.80 -5.05
CA ILE A 190 -17.62 6.15 -4.75
C ILE A 190 -19.10 6.28 -5.16
N LYS A 191 -19.47 5.81 -6.34
CA LYS A 191 -20.86 5.79 -6.82
C LYS A 191 -21.78 4.98 -5.89
N ALA A 192 -21.30 3.82 -5.41
CA ALA A 192 -22.05 3.00 -4.46
C ALA A 192 -22.24 3.72 -3.11
N VAL A 193 -21.21 4.40 -2.60
CA VAL A 193 -21.31 5.21 -1.37
C VAL A 193 -22.33 6.35 -1.54
N MET A 194 -22.26 7.09 -2.64
CA MET A 194 -23.23 8.17 -2.94
C MET A 194 -24.64 7.62 -2.99
N TYR A 195 -24.86 6.52 -3.69
CA TYR A 195 -26.17 5.88 -3.77
C TYR A 195 -26.70 5.43 -2.39
N ALA A 196 -25.83 4.89 -1.53
CA ALA A 196 -26.24 4.42 -0.20
C ALA A 196 -26.52 5.55 0.80
N THR A 197 -25.92 6.74 0.60
CA THR A 197 -25.98 7.85 1.58
C THR A 197 -26.91 8.99 1.18
N LEU A 198 -27.30 9.10 -0.09
CA LEU A 198 -28.14 10.16 -0.62
C LEU A 198 -29.62 9.74 -0.83
N ARG A 199 -30.04 8.63 -0.23
CA ARG A 199 -31.42 8.14 -0.25
C ARG A 199 -32.25 8.80 0.81
#